data_093d99d489a495c3f9bea9be3b4f404a
#
_entry.id   093d99d489a495c3f9bea9be3b4f404a
#
_cell.length_a   1.000
_cell.length_b   1.000
_cell.length_c   1.000
_cell.angle_alpha   90.00
_cell.angle_beta   90.00
_cell.angle_gamma   90.00
#
_symmetry.space_group_name_H-M   'P 1'
#
loop_
_entity.id
_entity.type
_entity.pdbx_description
1 polymer ?
#
loop_
_entity_poly.entity_id
_entity_poly.type
_entity_poly.pdbx_seq_one_letter_code
_entity_poly.pdbx_strand_id
1 'polypeptide(L)'
;QRQMCIRDRYINGRRVMIKGVNRHSFRPESGRTLSKAKNIEDVLLIKSMNMNAVRLSHYPADPEFFEACDSLGLYVMDELSGWHGKHETINGQKLVKEMITRDVNHPCIIWWSNGNEKGWNTELDGEFHKYDPQKRPVLHPQGNFSGYETMHYRSYGESQNYMRLPEIFMPTEFLHGLYDGGHGAGLYDYWEMMRKHPRCAGGFLWVLADEGVKRVDMNGFIDNCGNYGADGIVGPHHEKEGSYFTIKQVWCPIQIMTDSLDSQFDGKLKIENRYDFLNANTCRFTYKYVQLPSVTDKGGMKVMKQGEVNCPDIPAHGAGTLTIPAAVKGAHALMLTVTDKQGNDLFTWSYKLDDVAGLQQASAGNKPSYKETADALT
;
A
#
# COMPACT_ATOMS: atom_id res chain seq x y z
N GLN A 1 1.50 -0.19 26.66
CA GLN A 1 2.64 0.72 26.38
C GLN A 1 3.39 0.20 25.18
N ARG A 2 3.44 0.99 24.10
CA ARG A 2 4.29 0.67 22.94
C ARG A 2 5.71 1.15 23.27
N GLN A 3 6.65 0.23 23.34
CA GLN A 3 8.07 0.58 23.38
C GLN A 3 8.58 0.64 21.94
N MET A 4 8.98 1.83 21.49
CA MET A 4 9.72 2.03 20.26
C MET A 4 11.18 2.32 20.61
N CYS A 5 12.10 1.48 20.15
CA CYS A 5 13.53 1.73 20.29
C CYS A 5 14.01 2.58 19.11
N ILE A 6 14.48 3.77 19.40
CA ILE A 6 14.92 4.80 18.42
C ILE A 6 16.06 4.32 17.50
N ARG A 7 16.79 3.29 17.85
CA ARG A 7 17.90 2.72 17.06
C ARG A 7 17.51 1.54 16.18
N ASP A 8 16.27 1.03 16.39
CA ASP A 8 15.80 -0.17 15.72
C ASP A 8 14.33 0.06 15.36
N ARG A 9 13.97 -0.17 14.11
CA ARG A 9 12.59 -0.20 13.59
C ARG A 9 11.76 -1.31 14.25
N TYR A 10 11.75 -1.32 15.61
CA TYR A 10 11.04 -2.30 16.41
C TYR A 10 9.85 -1.67 17.09
N ILE A 11 8.70 -2.27 16.90
CA ILE A 11 7.49 -1.96 17.63
C ILE A 11 7.20 -3.17 18.52
N ASN A 12 7.10 -2.95 19.84
CA ASN A 12 6.88 -4.02 20.82
C ASN A 12 7.90 -5.17 20.70
N GLY A 13 9.17 -4.84 20.48
CA GLY A 13 10.25 -5.82 20.38
C GLY A 13 10.29 -6.62 19.07
N ARG A 14 9.45 -6.29 18.09
CA ARG A 14 9.43 -6.92 16.78
C ARG A 14 9.80 -5.91 15.70
N ARG A 15 10.63 -6.34 14.75
CA ARG A 15 10.92 -5.56 13.55
C ARG A 15 9.66 -5.43 12.72
N VAL A 16 9.28 -4.20 12.40
CA VAL A 16 8.12 -3.90 11.57
C VAL A 16 8.56 -3.20 10.29
N MET A 17 8.03 -3.63 9.15
CA MET A 17 8.21 -2.95 7.88
C MET A 17 7.00 -2.05 7.62
N ILE A 18 7.28 -0.77 7.39
CA ILE A 18 6.25 0.23 7.10
C ILE A 18 5.81 0.09 5.63
N LYS A 19 4.57 -0.31 5.46
CA LYS A 19 3.83 -0.35 4.20
C LYS A 19 2.87 0.83 4.22
N GLY A 20 3.43 2.02 3.99
CA GLY A 20 2.74 3.27 4.23
C GLY A 20 2.28 3.97 2.96
N VAL A 21 1.37 4.92 3.14
CA VAL A 21 0.90 5.81 2.10
C VAL A 21 0.75 7.23 2.64
N ASN A 22 1.01 8.24 1.82
CA ASN A 22 0.66 9.62 2.10
C ASN A 22 -0.84 9.83 1.84
N ARG A 23 -1.49 10.63 2.67
CA ARG A 23 -2.91 10.92 2.53
C ARG A 23 -3.18 12.39 2.71
N HIS A 24 -3.85 12.99 1.74
CA HIS A 24 -4.57 14.24 1.91
C HIS A 24 -5.97 13.99 2.47
N SER A 25 -6.43 14.84 3.41
CA SER A 25 -7.84 14.90 3.80
C SER A 25 -8.59 15.64 2.70
N PHE A 26 -9.10 14.91 1.68
CA PHE A 26 -9.62 15.52 0.48
C PHE A 26 -10.69 14.67 -0.23
N ARG A 27 -11.68 15.35 -0.82
CA ARG A 27 -12.67 14.78 -1.76
C ARG A 27 -13.02 15.82 -2.83
N PRO A 28 -13.35 15.40 -4.04
CA PRO A 28 -13.69 16.31 -5.14
C PRO A 28 -14.84 17.28 -4.81
N GLU A 29 -15.85 16.80 -4.08
CA GLU A 29 -17.07 17.56 -3.76
C GLU A 29 -16.93 18.52 -2.59
N SER A 30 -16.07 18.19 -1.61
CA SER A 30 -16.00 18.90 -0.34
C SER A 30 -14.64 19.51 -0.03
N GLY A 31 -13.66 19.28 -0.92
CA GLY A 31 -12.28 19.68 -0.66
C GLY A 31 -11.76 19.03 0.62
N ARG A 32 -11.17 19.83 1.50
CA ARG A 32 -10.55 19.35 2.75
C ARG A 32 -11.54 19.09 3.90
N THR A 33 -12.84 19.33 3.70
CA THR A 33 -13.87 19.06 4.71
C THR A 33 -14.39 17.64 4.56
N LEU A 34 -14.08 16.77 5.52
CA LEU A 34 -14.49 15.38 5.51
C LEU A 34 -15.48 15.07 6.63
N SER A 35 -16.39 14.12 6.37
CA SER A 35 -17.22 13.53 7.42
C SER A 35 -16.50 12.37 8.11
N LYS A 36 -16.96 12.01 9.31
CA LYS A 36 -16.49 10.81 10.02
C LYS A 36 -16.54 9.55 9.14
N ALA A 37 -17.62 9.38 8.36
CA ALA A 37 -17.77 8.24 7.46
C ALA A 37 -16.66 8.22 6.40
N LYS A 38 -16.30 9.37 5.82
CA LYS A 38 -15.24 9.48 4.83
C LYS A 38 -13.84 9.20 5.42
N ASN A 39 -13.59 9.64 6.63
CA ASN A 39 -12.37 9.31 7.35
C ASN A 39 -12.25 7.79 7.61
N ILE A 40 -13.32 7.10 7.97
CA ILE A 40 -13.36 5.65 8.15
C ILE A 40 -13.16 4.92 6.81
N GLU A 41 -13.81 5.38 5.72
CA GLU A 41 -13.62 4.84 4.37
C GLU A 41 -12.14 4.86 3.94
N ASP A 42 -11.43 5.94 4.22
CA ASP A 42 -10.00 6.06 3.89
C ASP A 42 -9.16 5.01 4.64
N VAL A 43 -9.38 4.85 5.94
CA VAL A 43 -8.66 3.84 6.73
C VAL A 43 -8.95 2.43 6.23
N LEU A 44 -10.21 2.11 5.91
CA LEU A 44 -10.58 0.82 5.35
C LEU A 44 -9.95 0.59 3.97
N LEU A 45 -9.94 1.61 3.12
CA LEU A 45 -9.30 1.55 1.81
C LEU A 45 -7.80 1.28 1.92
N ILE A 46 -7.08 2.03 2.77
CA ILE A 46 -5.65 1.84 3.03
C ILE A 46 -5.39 0.40 3.51
N LYS A 47 -6.15 -0.09 4.48
CA LYS A 47 -6.02 -1.46 4.98
C LYS A 47 -6.35 -2.52 3.93
N SER A 48 -7.29 -2.25 3.04
CA SER A 48 -7.68 -3.19 1.98
C SER A 48 -6.56 -3.43 0.95
N MET A 49 -5.55 -2.55 0.91
CA MET A 49 -4.31 -2.71 0.14
C MET A 49 -3.18 -3.38 0.94
N ASN A 50 -3.47 -3.98 2.08
CA ASN A 50 -2.49 -4.59 2.98
C ASN A 50 -1.45 -3.60 3.57
N MET A 51 -1.77 -2.33 3.57
CA MET A 51 -0.98 -1.28 4.21
C MET A 51 -1.13 -1.31 5.73
N ASN A 52 -0.11 -0.83 6.44
CA ASN A 52 -0.10 -0.76 7.89
C ASN A 52 0.19 0.64 8.45
N ALA A 53 0.46 1.61 7.59
CA ALA A 53 0.81 2.96 8.02
C ALA A 53 0.27 4.05 7.08
N VAL A 54 0.08 5.25 7.63
CA VAL A 54 -0.29 6.45 6.88
C VAL A 54 0.50 7.65 7.39
N ARG A 55 0.96 8.49 6.47
CA ARG A 55 1.47 9.82 6.77
C ARG A 55 0.43 10.86 6.39
N LEU A 56 0.21 11.81 7.28
CA LEU A 56 -0.75 12.90 7.08
C LEU A 56 -0.06 14.05 6.36
N SER A 57 -0.08 14.02 5.05
CA SER A 57 0.50 15.06 4.21
C SER A 57 -0.51 16.20 3.99
N HIS A 58 -0.22 17.46 4.29
CA HIS A 58 0.92 18.00 5.03
C HIS A 58 0.34 18.83 6.19
N TYR A 59 -0.51 18.22 7.00
CA TYR A 59 -1.26 18.84 8.08
C TYR A 59 -1.98 17.77 8.93
N PRO A 60 -2.29 18.05 10.20
CA PRO A 60 -3.02 17.10 11.05
C PRO A 60 -4.41 16.78 10.48
N ALA A 61 -4.83 15.52 10.62
CA ALA A 61 -6.16 15.08 10.21
C ALA A 61 -7.25 15.45 11.25
N ASP A 62 -8.51 15.16 10.90
CA ASP A 62 -9.64 15.23 11.82
C ASP A 62 -9.49 14.20 12.94
N PRO A 63 -9.98 14.47 14.17
CA PRO A 63 -9.93 13.50 15.28
C PRO A 63 -10.54 12.15 14.94
N GLU A 64 -11.62 12.11 14.17
CA GLU A 64 -12.30 10.88 13.75
C GLU A 64 -11.42 9.97 12.89
N PHE A 65 -10.44 10.54 12.18
CA PHE A 65 -9.46 9.76 11.43
C PHE A 65 -8.54 8.97 12.37
N PHE A 66 -8.05 9.63 13.43
CA PHE A 66 -7.21 8.95 14.43
C PHE A 66 -7.99 7.89 15.21
N GLU A 67 -9.28 8.17 15.57
CA GLU A 67 -10.16 7.18 16.18
C GLU A 67 -10.31 5.93 15.30
N ALA A 68 -10.46 6.12 13.99
CA ALA A 68 -10.52 5.02 13.02
C ALA A 68 -9.19 4.25 12.93
N CYS A 69 -8.05 4.97 12.91
CA CYS A 69 -6.72 4.35 12.91
C CYS A 69 -6.46 3.54 14.18
N ASP A 70 -6.85 4.06 15.35
CA ASP A 70 -6.75 3.35 16.62
C ASP A 70 -7.58 2.06 16.63
N SER A 71 -8.83 2.14 16.16
CA SER A 71 -9.77 1.02 16.16
C SER A 71 -9.41 -0.06 15.16
N LEU A 72 -8.98 0.33 13.97
CA LEU A 72 -8.71 -0.56 12.85
C LEU A 72 -7.24 -0.99 12.75
N GLY A 73 -6.34 -0.38 13.53
CA GLY A 73 -4.93 -0.76 13.63
C GLY A 73 -4.08 -0.27 12.46
N LEU A 74 -3.97 1.05 12.30
CA LEU A 74 -3.10 1.69 11.32
C LEU A 74 -2.08 2.58 12.06
N TYR A 75 -0.79 2.48 11.74
CA TYR A 75 0.22 3.36 12.29
C TYR A 75 0.15 4.75 11.62
N VAL A 76 0.37 5.79 12.39
CA VAL A 76 0.25 7.17 11.89
C VAL A 76 1.54 7.95 12.13
N MET A 77 1.95 8.70 11.11
CA MET A 77 2.86 9.83 11.21
C MET A 77 2.01 11.09 11.12
N ASP A 78 1.84 11.78 12.25
CA ASP A 78 1.10 13.03 12.30
C ASP A 78 2.03 14.20 11.99
N GLU A 79 1.57 15.16 11.19
CA GLU A 79 2.44 16.20 10.63
C GLU A 79 1.96 17.59 10.95
N LEU A 80 2.89 18.41 11.50
CA LEU A 80 2.73 19.85 11.57
C LEU A 80 2.78 20.44 10.16
N SER A 81 1.84 21.30 9.83
CA SER A 81 1.84 21.96 8.51
C SER A 81 3.13 22.76 8.26
N GLY A 82 3.57 22.74 7.01
CA GLY A 82 4.77 23.45 6.55
C GLY A 82 5.32 22.78 5.31
N TRP A 83 5.41 23.51 4.20
CA TRP A 83 5.93 23.01 2.92
C TRP A 83 6.77 24.09 2.26
N HIS A 84 8.08 23.83 2.09
CA HIS A 84 9.10 24.78 1.65
C HIS A 84 9.27 26.01 2.55
N GLY A 85 8.21 26.49 3.17
CA GLY A 85 8.19 27.60 4.12
C GLY A 85 7.90 27.11 5.54
N LYS A 86 8.78 27.48 6.48
CA LYS A 86 8.63 27.13 7.89
C LYS A 86 7.77 28.17 8.65
N HIS A 87 7.09 27.71 9.70
CA HIS A 87 6.44 28.62 10.64
C HIS A 87 7.47 29.48 11.39
N GLU A 88 7.12 30.73 11.68
CA GLU A 88 7.85 31.51 12.68
C GLU A 88 7.78 30.78 14.03
N THR A 89 8.87 30.89 14.82
CA THR A 89 9.02 30.11 16.06
C THR A 89 7.87 30.31 17.04
N ILE A 90 7.44 31.55 17.28
CA ILE A 90 6.37 31.87 18.23
C ILE A 90 5.02 31.24 17.80
N ASN A 91 4.69 31.33 16.52
CA ASN A 91 3.47 30.74 15.98
C ASN A 91 3.57 29.21 15.92
N GLY A 92 4.73 28.70 15.51
CA GLY A 92 5.00 27.25 15.47
C GLY A 92 4.90 26.59 16.84
N GLN A 93 5.39 27.23 17.91
CA GLN A 93 5.25 26.74 19.28
C GLN A 93 3.78 26.57 19.71
N LYS A 94 2.90 27.50 19.32
CA LYS A 94 1.46 27.37 19.58
C LYS A 94 0.84 26.20 18.82
N LEU A 95 1.16 26.10 17.52
CA LEU A 95 0.65 25.04 16.67
C LEU A 95 1.11 23.65 17.13
N VAL A 96 2.39 23.48 17.48
CA VAL A 96 2.92 22.23 18.06
C VAL A 96 2.17 21.86 19.33
N LYS A 97 2.00 22.85 20.26
CA LYS A 97 1.26 22.62 21.50
C LYS A 97 -0.16 22.15 21.24
N GLU A 98 -0.88 22.82 20.35
CA GLU A 98 -2.27 22.50 20.03
C GLU A 98 -2.39 21.11 19.39
N MET A 99 -1.57 20.80 18.37
CA MET A 99 -1.54 19.50 17.71
C MET A 99 -1.24 18.37 18.71
N ILE A 100 -0.12 18.47 19.44
CA ILE A 100 0.28 17.41 20.38
C ILE A 100 -0.74 17.26 21.49
N THR A 101 -1.25 18.35 22.07
CA THR A 101 -2.24 18.28 23.16
C THR A 101 -3.53 17.60 22.70
N ARG A 102 -3.94 17.83 21.46
CA ARG A 102 -5.13 17.19 20.88
C ARG A 102 -4.89 15.68 20.65
N ASP A 103 -3.73 15.32 20.07
CA ASP A 103 -3.54 14.03 19.43
C ASP A 103 -2.68 13.03 20.23
N VAL A 104 -2.00 13.49 21.29
CA VAL A 104 -1.03 12.69 22.07
C VAL A 104 -1.59 11.39 22.65
N ASN A 105 -2.89 11.30 22.88
CA ASN A 105 -3.55 10.12 23.43
C ASN A 105 -3.92 9.07 22.39
N HIS A 106 -3.71 9.34 21.09
CA HIS A 106 -3.93 8.35 20.05
C HIS A 106 -2.77 7.36 19.98
N PRO A 107 -2.99 6.07 20.30
CA PRO A 107 -1.93 5.06 20.28
C PRO A 107 -1.48 4.68 18.85
N CYS A 108 -2.24 5.03 17.83
CA CYS A 108 -1.84 4.84 16.43
C CYS A 108 -0.66 5.73 16.03
N ILE A 109 -0.53 6.92 16.60
CA ILE A 109 0.57 7.84 16.30
C ILE A 109 1.88 7.28 16.84
N ILE A 110 2.87 7.07 15.97
CA ILE A 110 4.18 6.54 16.34
C ILE A 110 5.33 7.49 15.97
N TRP A 111 5.06 8.47 15.11
CA TRP A 111 5.98 9.56 14.78
C TRP A 111 5.24 10.89 14.74
N TRP A 112 5.99 11.95 15.05
CA TRP A 112 5.64 13.31 14.74
C TRP A 112 6.48 13.79 13.56
N SER A 113 5.94 14.66 12.73
CA SER A 113 6.63 15.28 11.63
C SER A 113 6.59 16.80 11.77
N ASN A 114 7.76 17.44 11.67
CA ASN A 114 7.90 18.89 11.78
C ASN A 114 7.90 19.56 10.40
N GLY A 115 6.77 19.47 9.68
CA GLY A 115 6.62 20.01 8.33
C GLY A 115 7.18 19.12 7.23
N ASN A 116 7.24 19.62 6.00
CA ASN A 116 7.65 18.93 4.80
C ASN A 116 8.69 19.71 3.99
N GLU A 117 9.63 19.02 3.32
CA GLU A 117 10.54 19.54 2.29
C GLU A 117 11.17 20.88 2.65
N LYS A 118 11.96 20.93 3.75
CA LYS A 118 12.56 22.13 4.33
C LYS A 118 11.57 23.11 4.98
N GLY A 119 10.28 22.76 5.04
CA GLY A 119 9.27 23.52 5.79
C GLY A 119 9.35 23.33 7.31
N TRP A 120 10.30 22.54 7.81
CA TRP A 120 10.53 22.37 9.26
C TRP A 120 11.27 23.56 9.86
N ASN A 121 10.85 23.96 11.05
CA ASN A 121 11.60 24.90 11.88
C ASN A 121 12.32 24.13 13.01
N THR A 122 13.63 24.02 12.93
CA THR A 122 14.45 23.24 13.87
C THR A 122 14.37 23.75 15.32
N GLU A 123 13.98 25.01 15.54
CA GLU A 123 13.75 25.56 16.88
C GLU A 123 12.51 24.92 17.55
N LEU A 124 11.63 24.28 16.77
CA LEU A 124 10.44 23.62 17.27
C LEU A 124 10.67 22.15 17.66
N ASP A 125 11.77 21.51 17.29
CA ASP A 125 11.99 20.09 17.51
C ASP A 125 11.84 19.69 19.00
N GLY A 126 12.35 20.53 19.90
CA GLY A 126 12.21 20.31 21.33
C GLY A 126 10.81 20.57 21.89
N GLU A 127 9.98 21.35 21.18
CA GLU A 127 8.62 21.68 21.62
C GLU A 127 7.70 20.45 21.62
N PHE A 128 7.83 19.56 20.59
CA PHE A 128 7.05 18.32 20.51
C PHE A 128 7.16 17.51 21.80
N HIS A 129 8.37 17.38 22.32
CA HIS A 129 8.65 16.58 23.52
C HIS A 129 8.21 17.26 24.83
N LYS A 130 7.85 18.53 24.82
CA LYS A 130 7.27 19.19 26.01
C LYS A 130 5.86 18.65 26.31
N TYR A 131 5.11 18.30 25.27
CA TYR A 131 3.71 17.89 25.36
C TYR A 131 3.48 16.40 25.11
N ASP A 132 4.49 15.68 24.59
CA ASP A 132 4.43 14.23 24.40
C ASP A 132 5.23 13.49 25.51
N PRO A 133 4.54 12.90 26.50
CA PRO A 133 5.21 12.15 27.58
C PRO A 133 5.90 10.88 27.08
N GLN A 134 5.51 10.34 25.90
CA GLN A 134 6.13 9.15 25.30
C GLN A 134 7.42 9.49 24.55
N LYS A 135 7.71 10.77 24.31
CA LYS A 135 8.91 11.23 23.57
C LYS A 135 9.06 10.54 22.22
N ARG A 136 7.94 10.42 21.45
CA ARG A 136 7.95 9.85 20.11
C ARG A 136 8.93 10.59 19.22
N PRO A 137 9.61 9.92 18.26
CA PRO A 137 10.53 10.58 17.36
C PRO A 137 9.85 11.69 16.56
N VAL A 138 10.56 12.81 16.40
CA VAL A 138 10.20 13.90 15.51
C VAL A 138 11.01 13.73 14.23
N LEU A 139 10.39 13.77 13.06
CA LEU A 139 11.03 13.61 11.76
C LEU A 139 11.04 14.91 10.96
N HIS A 140 12.00 15.00 10.05
CA HIS A 140 12.10 16.05 9.05
C HIS A 140 11.93 15.43 7.66
N PRO A 141 10.71 15.30 7.11
CA PRO A 141 10.49 14.74 5.78
C PRO A 141 11.37 15.39 4.69
N GLN A 142 11.99 14.55 3.87
CA GLN A 142 13.07 14.89 2.94
C GLN A 142 14.38 15.32 3.63
N GLY A 143 14.62 14.85 4.86
CA GLY A 143 15.82 15.18 5.61
C GLY A 143 16.34 14.02 6.45
N ASN A 144 17.50 14.26 7.07
CA ASN A 144 18.16 13.33 7.99
C ASN A 144 18.06 13.92 9.40
N PHE A 145 17.23 13.31 10.26
CA PHE A 145 17.02 13.77 11.63
C PHE A 145 16.52 12.64 12.54
N SER A 146 16.80 12.70 13.82
CA SER A 146 16.38 11.71 14.84
C SER A 146 16.76 10.26 14.53
N GLY A 147 17.85 10.06 13.78
CA GLY A 147 18.31 8.72 13.37
C GLY A 147 17.57 8.12 12.18
N TYR A 148 16.76 8.91 11.50
CA TYR A 148 16.05 8.53 10.27
C TYR A 148 16.56 9.35 9.08
N GLU A 149 16.71 8.69 7.95
CA GLU A 149 16.92 9.27 6.63
C GLU A 149 15.61 9.14 5.85
N THR A 150 14.96 10.25 5.56
CA THR A 150 13.59 10.30 5.02
C THR A 150 13.51 10.88 3.61
N MET A 151 14.63 10.89 2.88
CA MET A 151 14.74 11.52 1.56
C MET A 151 13.66 11.04 0.59
N HIS A 152 13.06 12.01 -0.13
CA HIS A 152 12.00 11.77 -1.10
C HIS A 152 12.53 11.35 -2.47
N TYR A 153 11.74 10.55 -3.18
CA TYR A 153 11.83 10.26 -4.61
C TYR A 153 13.23 9.89 -5.10
N ARG A 154 13.88 8.98 -4.38
CA ARG A 154 15.18 8.46 -4.83
C ARG A 154 14.98 7.32 -5.80
N SER A 155 15.78 7.32 -6.86
CA SER A 155 15.87 6.20 -7.79
C SER A 155 16.27 4.91 -7.06
N TYR A 156 16.06 3.78 -7.70
CA TYR A 156 16.41 2.46 -7.13
C TYR A 156 17.87 2.39 -6.67
N GLY A 157 18.81 2.87 -7.52
CA GLY A 157 20.23 2.89 -7.19
C GLY A 157 20.61 3.86 -6.08
N GLU A 158 20.00 5.04 -6.05
CA GLU A 158 20.20 6.02 -4.96
C GLU A 158 19.67 5.48 -3.64
N SER A 159 18.51 4.84 -3.63
CA SER A 159 17.94 4.22 -2.43
C SER A 159 18.87 3.18 -1.82
N GLN A 160 19.59 2.39 -2.64
CA GLN A 160 20.62 1.48 -2.15
C GLN A 160 21.76 2.20 -1.44
N ASN A 161 22.15 3.39 -1.92
CA ASN A 161 23.20 4.18 -1.28
C ASN A 161 22.73 4.77 0.06
N TYR A 162 21.51 5.28 0.14
CA TYR A 162 20.92 5.77 1.40
C TYR A 162 20.83 4.68 2.46
N MET A 163 20.48 3.45 2.08
CA MET A 163 20.44 2.34 3.03
C MET A 163 21.81 1.93 3.59
N ARG A 164 22.92 2.39 2.99
CA ARG A 164 24.29 2.18 3.53
C ARG A 164 24.66 3.16 4.63
N LEU A 165 23.92 4.26 4.77
CA LEU A 165 24.11 5.23 5.84
C LEU A 165 23.83 4.61 7.21
N PRO A 166 24.31 5.20 8.31
CA PRO A 166 24.08 4.67 9.66
C PRO A 166 22.63 4.81 10.12
N GLU A 167 21.88 5.73 9.52
CA GLU A 167 20.47 6.00 9.84
C GLU A 167 19.54 4.93 9.29
N ILE A 168 18.32 4.90 9.82
CA ILE A 168 17.23 4.09 9.30
C ILE A 168 16.67 4.78 8.05
N PHE A 169 16.81 4.17 6.89
CA PHE A 169 16.18 4.65 5.67
C PHE A 169 14.68 4.35 5.69
N MET A 170 13.89 5.42 5.65
CA MET A 170 12.43 5.38 5.61
C MET A 170 11.92 6.57 4.79
N PRO A 171 11.94 6.49 3.45
CA PRO A 171 11.46 7.59 2.62
C PRO A 171 10.01 7.92 2.99
N THR A 172 9.77 9.19 3.35
CA THR A 172 8.43 9.66 3.70
C THR A 172 7.58 9.92 2.47
N GLU A 173 8.20 9.96 1.29
CA GLU A 173 7.55 9.92 -0.02
C GLU A 173 8.43 9.14 -1.00
N PHE A 174 7.84 8.15 -1.70
CA PHE A 174 8.53 7.42 -2.77
C PHE A 174 7.53 6.86 -3.79
N LEU A 175 8.02 6.54 -4.98
CA LEU A 175 7.23 6.06 -6.12
C LEU A 175 6.03 6.96 -6.40
N HIS A 176 6.34 8.22 -6.73
CA HIS A 176 5.35 9.21 -7.16
C HIS A 176 4.60 8.71 -8.40
N GLY A 177 3.28 8.78 -8.37
CA GLY A 177 2.41 8.24 -9.42
C GLY A 177 2.74 8.73 -10.83
N LEU A 178 3.24 9.97 -10.97
CA LEU A 178 3.56 10.58 -12.27
C LEU A 178 5.05 10.51 -12.65
N TYR A 179 5.99 10.61 -11.69
CA TYR A 179 7.36 11.01 -12.04
C TYR A 179 8.42 9.92 -11.92
N ASP A 180 8.26 8.93 -11.07
CA ASP A 180 9.31 7.97 -10.75
C ASP A 180 8.90 6.50 -10.86
N GLY A 181 8.12 6.20 -11.91
CA GLY A 181 7.72 4.85 -12.26
C GLY A 181 6.44 4.36 -11.59
N GLY A 182 5.85 5.19 -10.73
CA GLY A 182 4.55 4.93 -10.11
C GLY A 182 4.51 3.72 -9.19
N HIS A 183 3.37 3.53 -8.57
CA HIS A 183 3.15 2.50 -7.55
C HIS A 183 3.04 1.09 -8.13
N GLY A 184 2.58 0.97 -9.38
CA GLY A 184 2.34 -0.32 -10.02
C GLY A 184 3.58 -0.95 -10.65
N ALA A 185 4.45 -0.15 -11.25
CA ALA A 185 5.59 -0.63 -12.02
C ALA A 185 6.82 -0.94 -11.16
N GLY A 186 7.17 -0.05 -10.24
CA GLY A 186 8.42 -0.10 -9.48
C GLY A 186 8.33 -0.75 -8.10
N LEU A 187 7.13 -0.86 -7.52
CA LEU A 187 6.98 -1.22 -6.11
C LEU A 187 7.58 -2.59 -5.76
N TYR A 188 7.44 -3.59 -6.62
CA TYR A 188 7.96 -4.93 -6.33
C TYR A 188 9.48 -4.91 -6.12
N ASP A 189 10.22 -4.28 -7.02
CA ASP A 189 11.69 -4.22 -6.96
C ASP A 189 12.16 -3.40 -5.77
N TYR A 190 11.57 -2.23 -5.54
CA TYR A 190 11.85 -1.41 -4.35
C TYR A 190 11.57 -2.18 -3.06
N TRP A 191 10.42 -2.85 -2.98
CA TRP A 191 10.02 -3.58 -1.78
C TRP A 191 10.92 -4.76 -1.47
N GLU A 192 11.28 -5.56 -2.49
CA GLU A 192 12.20 -6.69 -2.32
C GLU A 192 13.61 -6.24 -1.89
N MET A 193 14.07 -5.10 -2.38
CA MET A 193 15.30 -4.48 -1.93
C MET A 193 15.20 -3.99 -0.48
N MET A 194 14.16 -3.21 -0.18
CA MET A 194 13.96 -2.58 1.13
C MET A 194 13.79 -3.60 2.26
N ARG A 195 12.94 -4.62 2.07
CA ARG A 195 12.65 -5.60 3.11
C ARG A 195 13.85 -6.47 3.50
N LYS A 196 14.75 -6.71 2.54
CA LYS A 196 15.97 -7.48 2.76
C LYS A 196 17.06 -6.69 3.46
N HIS A 197 17.01 -5.36 3.40
CA HIS A 197 18.06 -4.54 3.96
C HIS A 197 17.85 -4.27 5.46
N PRO A 198 18.88 -4.49 6.32
CA PRO A 198 18.73 -4.37 7.78
C PRO A 198 18.44 -2.93 8.25
N ARG A 199 18.77 -1.92 7.50
CA ARG A 199 18.55 -0.50 7.87
C ARG A 199 17.40 0.17 7.14
N CYS A 200 16.54 -0.58 6.46
CA CYS A 200 15.36 -0.02 5.86
C CYS A 200 14.12 -0.35 6.68
N ALA A 201 13.31 0.64 6.98
CA ALA A 201 12.05 0.48 7.68
C ALA A 201 10.82 0.39 6.77
N GLY A 202 10.99 0.37 5.45
CA GLY A 202 9.89 0.59 4.51
C GLY A 202 9.74 2.07 4.20
N GLY A 203 8.53 2.55 3.89
CA GLY A 203 8.30 3.95 3.53
C GLY A 203 6.85 4.24 3.21
N PHE A 204 6.59 5.44 2.69
CA PHE A 204 5.24 5.93 2.38
C PHE A 204 5.13 6.27 0.90
N LEU A 205 4.23 5.59 0.19
CA LEU A 205 3.95 5.86 -1.23
C LEU A 205 3.31 7.25 -1.39
N TRP A 206 3.63 7.95 -2.45
CA TRP A 206 2.95 9.16 -2.86
C TRP A 206 2.00 8.84 -4.01
N VAL A 207 0.72 8.94 -3.88
CA VAL A 207 -0.17 9.33 -2.80
C VAL A 207 -1.44 8.45 -2.86
N LEU A 208 -2.33 8.51 -1.86
CA LEU A 208 -3.50 7.62 -1.75
C LEU A 208 -4.46 7.79 -2.92
N ALA A 209 -4.89 9.02 -3.21
CA ALA A 209 -5.91 9.29 -4.20
C ALA A 209 -5.56 10.51 -5.05
N ASP A 210 -6.04 10.53 -6.27
CA ASP A 210 -5.99 11.69 -7.14
C ASP A 210 -6.64 12.92 -6.49
N GLU A 211 -6.05 14.08 -6.70
CA GLU A 211 -6.49 15.35 -6.09
C GLU A 211 -7.31 16.16 -7.09
N GLY A 212 -8.47 15.63 -7.47
CA GLY A 212 -9.38 16.30 -8.39
C GLY A 212 -10.42 17.15 -7.65
N VAL A 213 -10.71 18.34 -8.16
CA VAL A 213 -11.75 19.25 -7.66
C VAL A 213 -12.95 19.23 -8.58
N LYS A 214 -14.14 19.00 -8.03
CA LYS A 214 -15.39 19.11 -8.79
C LYS A 214 -15.74 20.56 -9.05
N ARG A 215 -15.57 20.98 -10.29
CA ARG A 215 -15.83 22.34 -10.76
C ARG A 215 -17.33 22.57 -10.99
N VAL A 216 -18.00 23.24 -10.05
CA VAL A 216 -19.43 23.56 -10.17
C VAL A 216 -19.72 24.55 -11.30
N ASP A 217 -18.74 25.40 -11.64
CA ASP A 217 -18.78 26.35 -12.77
C ASP A 217 -18.54 25.69 -14.13
N MET A 218 -18.13 24.42 -14.16
CA MET A 218 -17.86 23.62 -15.36
C MET A 218 -18.70 22.33 -15.40
N ASN A 219 -19.96 22.42 -15.01
CA ASN A 219 -20.93 21.29 -15.02
C ASN A 219 -20.44 20.03 -14.28
N GLY A 220 -19.66 20.19 -13.23
CA GLY A 220 -19.17 19.07 -12.42
C GLY A 220 -17.93 18.38 -12.99
N PHE A 221 -17.24 19.00 -13.95
CA PHE A 221 -15.94 18.51 -14.42
C PHE A 221 -14.97 18.35 -13.26
N ILE A 222 -14.26 17.21 -13.23
CA ILE A 222 -13.19 16.96 -12.23
C ILE A 222 -11.89 17.57 -12.76
N ASP A 223 -11.44 18.61 -12.10
CA ASP A 223 -10.24 19.36 -12.47
C ASP A 223 -9.06 18.89 -11.64
N ASN A 224 -8.14 18.17 -12.27
CA ASN A 224 -6.89 17.67 -11.67
C ASN A 224 -5.71 18.61 -11.92
N CYS A 225 -5.96 19.88 -12.24
CA CYS A 225 -4.92 20.83 -12.65
C CYS A 225 -4.07 20.29 -13.83
N GLY A 226 -4.74 19.99 -14.95
CA GLY A 226 -4.15 19.23 -16.04
C GLY A 226 -3.98 17.75 -15.65
N ASN A 227 -2.76 17.31 -15.44
CA ASN A 227 -2.45 15.97 -14.91
C ASN A 227 -1.63 15.99 -13.61
N TYR A 228 -1.45 17.16 -12.97
CA TYR A 228 -0.62 17.25 -11.76
C TYR A 228 -1.23 16.57 -10.55
N GLY A 229 -2.54 16.57 -10.42
CA GLY A 229 -3.25 15.92 -9.34
C GLY A 229 -3.71 14.48 -9.67
N ALA A 230 -3.34 13.94 -10.83
CA ALA A 230 -3.62 12.56 -11.21
C ALA A 230 -2.43 11.66 -10.88
N ASP A 231 -2.03 11.61 -9.62
CA ASP A 231 -0.85 10.91 -9.12
C ASP A 231 -1.15 9.89 -8.01
N GLY A 232 -2.43 9.65 -7.76
CA GLY A 232 -2.93 8.73 -6.74
C GLY A 232 -2.78 7.25 -7.08
N ILE A 233 -2.92 6.43 -6.06
CA ILE A 233 -3.07 4.97 -6.17
C ILE A 233 -4.47 4.61 -6.64
N VAL A 234 -5.43 5.45 -6.31
CA VAL A 234 -6.84 5.35 -6.71
C VAL A 234 -7.31 6.68 -7.29
N GLY A 235 -8.37 6.65 -8.07
CA GLY A 235 -8.98 7.84 -8.65
C GLY A 235 -9.56 8.81 -7.60
N PRO A 236 -10.02 10.01 -8.03
CA PRO A 236 -10.43 11.08 -7.13
C PRO A 236 -11.66 10.73 -6.26
N HIS A 237 -12.51 9.80 -6.70
CA HIS A 237 -13.61 9.27 -5.90
C HIS A 237 -13.28 7.91 -5.27
N HIS A 238 -12.00 7.57 -5.17
CA HIS A 238 -11.45 6.32 -4.66
C HIS A 238 -11.78 5.09 -5.53
N GLU A 239 -11.92 5.29 -6.83
CA GLU A 239 -12.00 4.22 -7.81
C GLU A 239 -10.70 3.41 -7.82
N LYS A 240 -10.85 2.08 -7.73
CA LYS A 240 -9.70 1.17 -7.70
C LYS A 240 -9.08 1.05 -9.09
N GLU A 241 -7.84 1.45 -9.20
CA GLU A 241 -7.02 1.36 -10.40
C GLU A 241 -6.03 0.20 -10.36
N GLY A 242 -5.22 0.04 -11.41
CA GLY A 242 -4.23 -1.04 -11.50
C GLY A 242 -3.23 -1.05 -10.35
N SER A 243 -2.79 0.14 -9.92
CA SER A 243 -1.88 0.35 -8.79
C SER A 243 -2.44 -0.20 -7.46
N TYR A 244 -3.75 -0.05 -7.21
CA TYR A 244 -4.41 -0.63 -6.04
C TYR A 244 -4.18 -2.16 -5.95
N PHE A 245 -4.38 -2.87 -7.05
CA PHE A 245 -4.24 -4.33 -7.09
C PHE A 245 -2.78 -4.77 -7.00
N THR A 246 -1.87 -4.04 -7.63
CA THR A 246 -0.42 -4.30 -7.55
C THR A 246 0.08 -4.14 -6.12
N ILE A 247 -0.26 -3.05 -5.45
CA ILE A 247 0.13 -2.80 -4.06
C ILE A 247 -0.45 -3.87 -3.14
N LYS A 248 -1.74 -4.19 -3.31
CA LYS A 248 -2.42 -5.25 -2.54
C LYS A 248 -1.68 -6.59 -2.65
N GLN A 249 -1.18 -6.93 -3.84
CA GLN A 249 -0.41 -8.15 -4.07
C GLN A 249 0.98 -8.08 -3.43
N VAL A 250 1.76 -7.04 -3.75
CA VAL A 250 3.16 -6.91 -3.30
C VAL A 250 3.24 -6.83 -1.78
N TRP A 251 2.28 -6.16 -1.15
CA TRP A 251 2.23 -5.99 0.29
C TRP A 251 1.35 -7.01 1.02
N CYS A 252 0.82 -8.00 0.32
CA CYS A 252 0.12 -9.11 0.96
C CYS A 252 1.04 -9.77 2.00
N PRO A 253 0.57 -9.94 3.23
CA PRO A 253 1.39 -10.52 4.30
C PRO A 253 1.62 -12.02 4.14
N ILE A 254 0.88 -12.68 3.27
CA ILE A 254 1.17 -14.06 2.82
C ILE A 254 1.61 -13.97 1.37
N GLN A 255 2.76 -14.52 1.05
CA GLN A 255 3.25 -14.60 -0.33
C GLN A 255 3.35 -16.03 -0.81
N ILE A 256 2.85 -16.27 -2.01
CA ILE A 256 3.05 -17.54 -2.71
C ILE A 256 4.32 -17.41 -3.53
N MET A 257 5.33 -18.23 -3.21
CA MET A 257 6.67 -18.16 -3.80
C MET A 257 6.79 -19.04 -5.06
N THR A 258 5.68 -19.19 -5.79
CA THR A 258 5.60 -19.97 -7.01
C THR A 258 5.16 -19.04 -8.14
N ASP A 259 5.99 -18.89 -9.16
CA ASP A 259 5.76 -17.94 -10.25
C ASP A 259 4.80 -18.52 -11.31
N SER A 260 4.85 -19.84 -11.56
CA SER A 260 4.03 -20.51 -12.54
C SER A 260 3.68 -21.93 -12.11
N LEU A 261 2.57 -22.41 -12.62
CA LEU A 261 2.12 -23.79 -12.48
C LEU A 261 1.86 -24.38 -13.87
N ASP A 262 1.74 -25.71 -13.92
CA ASP A 262 1.35 -26.46 -15.11
C ASP A 262 0.27 -27.51 -14.78
N SER A 263 -0.14 -28.27 -15.77
CA SER A 263 -1.15 -29.33 -15.63
C SER A 263 -0.70 -30.51 -14.75
N GLN A 264 0.60 -30.62 -14.44
CA GLN A 264 1.19 -31.63 -13.57
C GLN A 264 1.34 -31.18 -12.11
N PHE A 265 0.80 -30.01 -11.78
CA PHE A 265 0.88 -29.46 -10.43
C PHE A 265 0.40 -30.44 -9.36
N ASP A 266 1.29 -30.80 -8.44
CA ASP A 266 1.09 -31.82 -7.40
C ASP A 266 0.33 -31.33 -6.16
N GLY A 267 -0.03 -30.06 -6.12
CA GLY A 267 -0.75 -29.45 -5.01
C GLY A 267 0.14 -28.78 -3.96
N LYS A 268 1.47 -28.71 -4.15
CA LYS A 268 2.39 -28.10 -3.17
C LYS A 268 2.81 -26.71 -3.58
N LEU A 269 2.56 -25.74 -2.72
CA LEU A 269 2.92 -24.34 -2.91
C LEU A 269 3.86 -23.90 -1.79
N LYS A 270 4.99 -23.29 -2.16
CA LYS A 270 5.85 -22.62 -1.19
C LYS A 270 5.21 -21.30 -0.80
N ILE A 271 5.10 -21.05 0.51
CA ILE A 271 4.55 -19.81 1.05
C ILE A 271 5.51 -19.18 2.03
N GLU A 272 5.52 -17.83 2.06
CA GLU A 272 6.25 -17.01 3.01
C GLU A 272 5.26 -16.21 3.84
N ASN A 273 5.39 -16.28 5.17
CA ASN A 273 4.62 -15.45 6.09
C ASN A 273 5.38 -14.15 6.35
N ARG A 274 4.92 -13.05 5.80
CA ARG A 274 5.46 -11.69 5.95
C ARG A 274 4.73 -10.85 7.00
N TYR A 275 3.88 -11.47 7.82
CA TYR A 275 3.35 -10.81 9.01
C TYR A 275 4.47 -10.53 10.02
N ASP A 276 4.36 -9.41 10.73
CA ASP A 276 5.30 -9.07 11.79
C ASP A 276 4.96 -9.77 13.13
N PHE A 277 3.68 -10.08 13.36
CA PHE A 277 3.19 -10.61 14.63
C PHE A 277 2.36 -11.90 14.52
N LEU A 278 1.72 -12.16 13.38
CA LEU A 278 0.74 -13.22 13.26
C LEU A 278 1.34 -14.46 12.60
N ASN A 279 0.87 -15.61 13.06
CA ASN A 279 1.12 -16.89 12.39
C ASN A 279 0.23 -17.01 11.15
N ALA A 280 0.75 -17.62 10.07
CA ALA A 280 0.01 -17.82 8.83
C ALA A 280 -1.23 -18.71 9.00
N ASN A 281 -1.24 -19.61 9.99
CA ASN A 281 -2.40 -20.47 10.29
C ASN A 281 -3.61 -19.71 10.83
N THR A 282 -3.48 -18.41 11.12
CA THR A 282 -4.61 -17.52 11.40
C THR A 282 -5.38 -17.09 10.16
N CYS A 283 -4.83 -17.35 8.97
CA CYS A 283 -5.46 -17.08 7.69
C CYS A 283 -6.22 -18.29 7.19
N ARG A 284 -7.26 -18.03 6.40
CA ARG A 284 -8.02 -19.04 5.68
C ARG A 284 -7.60 -19.06 4.22
N PHE A 285 -7.41 -20.26 3.66
CA PHE A 285 -7.07 -20.46 2.27
C PHE A 285 -8.18 -21.20 1.55
N THR A 286 -8.69 -20.59 0.47
CA THR A 286 -9.68 -21.21 -0.40
C THR A 286 -9.14 -21.35 -1.81
N TYR A 287 -9.38 -22.48 -2.45
CA TYR A 287 -8.93 -22.74 -3.81
C TYR A 287 -10.11 -23.02 -4.74
N LYS A 288 -9.95 -22.65 -6.02
CA LYS A 288 -10.86 -23.00 -7.11
C LYS A 288 -10.05 -23.44 -8.32
N TYR A 289 -10.32 -24.65 -8.81
CA TYR A 289 -9.91 -25.06 -10.14
C TYR A 289 -11.01 -24.70 -11.12
N VAL A 290 -10.67 -23.98 -12.17
CA VAL A 290 -11.66 -23.39 -13.07
C VAL A 290 -11.37 -23.68 -14.52
N GLN A 291 -12.43 -23.77 -15.31
CA GLN A 291 -12.41 -23.74 -16.76
C GLN A 291 -12.86 -22.38 -17.23
N LEU A 292 -12.03 -21.73 -18.04
CA LEU A 292 -12.34 -20.41 -18.61
C LEU A 292 -13.19 -20.59 -19.86
N PRO A 293 -14.17 -19.70 -20.12
CA PRO A 293 -14.94 -19.75 -21.36
C PRO A 293 -14.03 -19.48 -22.56
N SER A 294 -14.36 -20.03 -23.71
CA SER A 294 -13.77 -19.61 -24.98
C SER A 294 -14.26 -18.22 -25.37
N VAL A 295 -13.60 -17.58 -26.33
CA VAL A 295 -13.98 -16.23 -26.82
C VAL A 295 -15.41 -16.19 -27.38
N THR A 296 -15.90 -17.32 -27.84
CA THR A 296 -17.25 -17.45 -28.44
C THR A 296 -18.32 -17.88 -27.44
N ASP A 297 -17.93 -18.34 -26.25
CA ASP A 297 -18.88 -18.78 -25.23
C ASP A 297 -19.58 -17.58 -24.58
N LYS A 298 -20.89 -17.67 -24.47
CA LYS A 298 -21.71 -16.67 -23.75
C LYS A 298 -21.77 -16.95 -22.23
N GLY A 299 -21.20 -18.04 -21.79
CA GLY A 299 -21.14 -18.44 -20.37
C GLY A 299 -19.94 -17.81 -19.64
N GLY A 300 -20.01 -17.77 -18.32
CA GLY A 300 -18.92 -17.35 -17.47
C GLY A 300 -17.95 -18.50 -17.14
N MET A 301 -17.00 -18.23 -16.27
CA MET A 301 -16.06 -19.19 -15.71
C MET A 301 -16.78 -20.34 -15.00
N LYS A 302 -16.40 -21.59 -15.31
CA LYS A 302 -16.95 -22.78 -14.67
C LYS A 302 -16.01 -23.28 -13.57
N VAL A 303 -16.52 -23.37 -12.34
CA VAL A 303 -15.79 -23.97 -11.22
C VAL A 303 -15.90 -25.50 -11.34
N MET A 304 -14.75 -26.16 -11.46
CA MET A 304 -14.65 -27.62 -11.56
C MET A 304 -14.47 -28.31 -10.21
N LYS A 305 -13.67 -27.68 -9.33
CA LYS A 305 -13.43 -28.11 -7.96
C LYS A 305 -13.08 -26.90 -7.11
N GLN A 306 -13.58 -26.86 -5.89
CA GLN A 306 -13.23 -25.83 -4.92
C GLN A 306 -13.23 -26.41 -3.52
N GLY A 307 -12.57 -25.72 -2.61
CA GLY A 307 -12.55 -26.08 -1.20
C GLY A 307 -11.72 -25.12 -0.37
N GLU A 308 -11.63 -25.45 0.89
CA GLU A 308 -10.80 -24.75 1.87
C GLU A 308 -9.68 -25.69 2.32
N VAL A 309 -8.52 -25.13 2.64
CA VAL A 309 -7.38 -25.86 3.20
C VAL A 309 -6.80 -25.13 4.39
N ASN A 310 -6.34 -25.90 5.36
CA ASN A 310 -5.68 -25.36 6.53
C ASN A 310 -4.24 -24.98 6.18
N CYS A 311 -3.82 -23.80 6.63
CA CYS A 311 -2.43 -23.42 6.58
C CYS A 311 -1.65 -24.15 7.69
N PRO A 312 -0.44 -24.65 7.42
CA PRO A 312 0.44 -25.17 8.45
C PRO A 312 0.88 -24.07 9.44
N ASP A 313 1.46 -24.50 10.55
CA ASP A 313 2.07 -23.59 11.53
C ASP A 313 3.32 -22.94 10.93
N ILE A 314 3.18 -21.69 10.49
CA ILE A 314 4.27 -20.88 9.94
C ILE A 314 4.32 -19.56 10.72
N PRO A 315 5.31 -19.41 11.62
CA PRO A 315 5.42 -18.20 12.43
C PRO A 315 5.70 -16.96 11.58
N ALA A 316 5.54 -15.79 12.19
CA ALA A 316 5.90 -14.51 11.59
C ALA A 316 7.33 -14.55 11.02
N HIS A 317 7.51 -14.07 9.79
CA HIS A 317 8.77 -14.11 9.02
C HIS A 317 9.27 -15.51 8.66
N GLY A 318 8.45 -16.56 8.84
CA GLY A 318 8.75 -17.94 8.46
C GLY A 318 8.30 -18.27 7.04
N ALA A 319 8.73 -19.44 6.59
CA ALA A 319 8.30 -20.03 5.32
C ALA A 319 7.90 -21.49 5.51
N GLY A 320 7.06 -22.00 4.61
CA GLY A 320 6.59 -23.37 4.66
C GLY A 320 5.92 -23.81 3.35
N THR A 321 5.22 -24.93 3.40
CA THR A 321 4.52 -25.48 2.25
C THR A 321 3.03 -25.59 2.55
N LEU A 322 2.21 -24.94 1.73
CA LEU A 322 0.77 -25.14 1.69
C LEU A 322 0.46 -26.33 0.75
N THR A 323 -0.35 -27.26 1.22
CA THR A 323 -0.79 -28.37 0.40
C THR A 323 -2.27 -28.20 0.07
N ILE A 324 -2.59 -28.16 -1.22
CA ILE A 324 -3.95 -28.15 -1.75
C ILE A 324 -4.14 -29.42 -2.60
N PRO A 325 -5.38 -29.83 -2.94
CA PRO A 325 -5.57 -30.95 -3.87
C PRO A 325 -4.85 -30.68 -5.20
N ALA A 326 -4.27 -31.71 -5.78
CA ALA A 326 -3.60 -31.66 -7.10
C ALA A 326 -4.53 -31.14 -8.19
N ALA A 327 -3.95 -30.73 -9.31
CA ALA A 327 -4.65 -30.20 -10.47
C ALA A 327 -5.74 -31.15 -10.97
N VAL A 328 -6.87 -30.59 -11.36
CA VAL A 328 -7.99 -31.32 -11.95
C VAL A 328 -7.82 -31.36 -13.47
N LYS A 329 -7.91 -32.54 -14.06
CA LYS A 329 -7.82 -32.69 -15.52
C LYS A 329 -8.84 -31.80 -16.23
N GLY A 330 -8.35 -31.00 -17.18
CA GLY A 330 -9.15 -30.03 -17.93
C GLY A 330 -9.42 -28.73 -17.22
N ALA A 331 -8.81 -28.49 -16.05
CA ALA A 331 -8.80 -27.15 -15.45
C ALA A 331 -7.81 -26.24 -16.19
N HIS A 332 -8.25 -25.04 -16.53
CA HIS A 332 -7.42 -24.05 -17.21
C HIS A 332 -6.63 -23.18 -16.22
N ALA A 333 -7.16 -22.98 -15.01
CA ALA A 333 -6.50 -22.19 -13.99
C ALA A 333 -6.83 -22.67 -12.56
N LEU A 334 -5.89 -22.36 -11.66
CA LEU A 334 -6.07 -22.37 -10.22
C LEU A 334 -6.23 -20.94 -9.72
N MET A 335 -7.26 -20.67 -8.94
CA MET A 335 -7.41 -19.45 -8.15
C MET A 335 -7.24 -19.81 -6.67
N LEU A 336 -6.31 -19.15 -5.99
CA LEU A 336 -6.03 -19.33 -4.56
C LEU A 336 -6.27 -18.02 -3.84
N THR A 337 -7.28 -17.98 -2.98
CA THR A 337 -7.62 -16.78 -2.18
C THR A 337 -7.19 -16.98 -0.75
N VAL A 338 -6.56 -15.96 -0.17
CA VAL A 338 -6.22 -15.90 1.25
C VAL A 338 -7.03 -14.79 1.91
N THR A 339 -7.69 -15.14 3.01
CA THR A 339 -8.42 -14.19 3.86
C THR A 339 -7.82 -14.15 5.26
N ASP A 340 -7.86 -12.98 5.89
CA ASP A 340 -7.46 -12.83 7.29
C ASP A 340 -8.50 -13.43 8.26
N LYS A 341 -8.20 -13.40 9.56
CA LYS A 341 -9.11 -13.92 10.60
C LYS A 341 -10.40 -13.11 10.75
N GLN A 342 -10.47 -11.90 10.21
CA GLN A 342 -11.66 -11.06 10.16
C GLN A 342 -12.52 -11.31 8.91
N GLY A 343 -12.02 -12.11 7.96
CA GLY A 343 -12.69 -12.41 6.70
C GLY A 343 -12.37 -11.43 5.57
N ASN A 344 -11.40 -10.54 5.74
CA ASN A 344 -10.98 -9.64 4.67
C ASN A 344 -10.10 -10.41 3.67
N ASP A 345 -10.37 -10.25 2.38
CA ASP A 345 -9.55 -10.81 1.31
C ASP A 345 -8.20 -10.09 1.26
N LEU A 346 -7.12 -10.82 1.58
CA LEU A 346 -5.77 -10.32 1.47
C LEU A 346 -5.32 -10.27 0.02
N PHE A 347 -5.47 -11.39 -0.72
CA PHE A 347 -5.24 -11.46 -2.15
C PHE A 347 -5.76 -12.77 -2.76
N THR A 348 -5.96 -12.77 -4.09
CA THR A 348 -6.25 -13.97 -4.88
C THR A 348 -5.20 -14.12 -5.97
N TRP A 349 -4.38 -15.17 -5.88
CA TRP A 349 -3.46 -15.56 -6.95
C TRP A 349 -4.19 -16.40 -7.99
N SER A 350 -3.87 -16.14 -9.26
CA SER A 350 -4.41 -16.90 -10.39
C SER A 350 -3.26 -17.49 -11.18
N TYR A 351 -3.23 -18.81 -11.30
CA TYR A 351 -2.20 -19.54 -12.01
C TYR A 351 -2.82 -20.26 -13.20
N LYS A 352 -2.26 -20.05 -14.37
CA LYS A 352 -2.55 -20.85 -15.56
C LYS A 352 -2.01 -22.28 -15.35
N LEU A 353 -2.78 -23.30 -15.71
CA LEU A 353 -2.42 -24.71 -15.56
C LEU A 353 -2.18 -25.41 -16.89
N ASP A 354 -2.86 -24.96 -17.93
CA ASP A 354 -2.78 -25.59 -19.25
C ASP A 354 -2.57 -24.54 -20.35
N ASP A 355 -1.80 -24.88 -21.35
CA ASP A 355 -1.76 -24.07 -22.56
C ASP A 355 -3.11 -24.19 -23.26
N VAL A 356 -3.73 -23.05 -23.47
CA VAL A 356 -4.99 -22.94 -24.23
C VAL A 356 -4.65 -23.18 -25.71
N ALA A 357 -4.15 -24.39 -26.02
CA ALA A 357 -3.74 -24.76 -27.35
C ALA A 357 -4.91 -24.69 -28.36
N GLY A 358 -6.15 -24.71 -27.87
CA GLY A 358 -7.34 -24.56 -28.70
C GLY A 358 -7.53 -23.20 -29.34
N LEU A 359 -6.92 -22.13 -28.79
CA LEU A 359 -6.97 -20.80 -29.41
C LEU A 359 -6.00 -20.64 -30.58
N GLN A 360 -4.96 -21.47 -30.67
CA GLN A 360 -4.01 -21.43 -31.77
C GLN A 360 -4.43 -22.25 -32.99
N GLN A 361 -5.37 -23.19 -32.85
CA GLN A 361 -5.83 -24.05 -33.96
C GLN A 361 -6.94 -23.43 -34.81
N ALA A 362 -7.57 -22.33 -34.40
CA ALA A 362 -8.64 -21.69 -35.18
C ALA A 362 -8.16 -20.90 -36.39
N SER A 363 -6.86 -20.79 -36.63
CA SER A 363 -6.31 -19.92 -37.69
C SER A 363 -5.77 -20.69 -38.92
N ALA A 364 -5.99 -21.98 -39.05
CA ALA A 364 -5.48 -22.76 -40.20
C ALA A 364 -6.36 -22.69 -41.46
N GLY A 365 -7.29 -21.78 -41.54
CA GLY A 365 -8.13 -21.68 -42.73
C GLY A 365 -8.79 -20.32 -42.94
N ASN A 366 -8.26 -19.52 -43.71
CA ASN A 366 -8.60 -18.23 -44.29
C ASN A 366 -7.83 -17.06 -43.67
N LYS A 367 -7.01 -16.43 -44.51
CA LYS A 367 -6.47 -15.10 -44.18
C LYS A 367 -7.66 -14.17 -43.94
N PRO A 368 -7.71 -13.46 -42.83
CA PRO A 368 -8.74 -12.48 -42.59
C PRO A 368 -8.67 -11.43 -43.70
N SER A 369 -9.79 -11.17 -44.37
CA SER A 369 -9.91 -10.02 -45.27
C SER A 369 -10.30 -8.82 -44.42
N TYR A 370 -9.62 -7.73 -44.60
CA TYR A 370 -9.96 -6.47 -43.94
C TYR A 370 -10.15 -5.38 -44.98
N LYS A 371 -10.96 -4.41 -44.67
CA LYS A 371 -11.12 -3.18 -45.47
C LYS A 371 -10.55 -2.04 -44.64
N GLU A 372 -9.55 -1.38 -45.18
CA GLU A 372 -8.94 -0.22 -44.55
C GLU A 372 -9.70 1.04 -45.02
N THR A 373 -10.13 1.83 -44.06
CA THR A 373 -10.63 3.17 -44.26
C THR A 373 -9.75 4.16 -43.52
N ALA A 374 -9.86 5.46 -43.76
CA ALA A 374 -9.01 6.46 -43.11
C ALA A 374 -9.07 6.40 -41.58
N ASP A 375 -10.13 5.83 -40.98
CA ASP A 375 -10.40 5.86 -39.55
C ASP A 375 -10.57 4.47 -38.92
N ALA A 376 -10.55 3.38 -39.67
CA ALA A 376 -10.76 2.03 -39.11
C ALA A 376 -10.29 0.89 -40.02
N LEU A 377 -9.90 -0.22 -39.38
CA LEU A 377 -9.78 -1.57 -39.98
C LEU A 377 -11.04 -2.37 -39.58
N THR A 378 -11.86 -2.77 -40.53
CA THR A 378 -13.05 -3.61 -40.32
C THR A 378 -12.98 -4.92 -41.10
#